data_35d4d523e5341959e227066d06cc8a58
#
_entry.id   35d4d523e5341959e227066d06cc8a58
#
_cell.length_a   1.000
_cell.length_b   1.000
_cell.length_c   1.000
_cell.angle_alpha   90.00
_cell.angle_beta   90.00
_cell.angle_gamma   90.00
#
_symmetry.space_group_name_H-M   'P 1'
#
loop_
_entity.id
_entity.type
_entity.pdbx_description
1 polymer ?
#
loop_
_entity_poly.entity_id
_entity_poly.type
_entity_poly.pdbx_seq_one_letter_code
_entity_poly.pdbx_strand_id
1 'polypeptide(L)'
;MPQLRDSGNHSSSPLDAGTLREVHSFARIFGIETEYGVSVTGADVPCDASQTAMMMFQPIVASARSTNTYIENGSRLYLDVGSHPEYATSEACDPMDALAVDAAGELVMRDLALDAQQRLRATHGPRATVHVFKNNVDSAGHSFGCHENYLVRRFVPLDVIEHELLPFLITRQLFTGAGRVTESGFQITQRADFLDEAVSSATTRSRPMVNTRDEPHADPDAFRRLHVII
;
A
#
# COMPACT_ATOMS: atom_id res chain seq x y z
N MET A 1 46.39 19.59 30.69
CA MET A 1 44.96 19.83 30.61
C MET A 1 44.63 20.25 29.18
N PRO A 2 43.98 19.41 28.36
CA PRO A 2 43.51 19.84 27.04
C PRO A 2 42.15 20.47 27.18
N GLN A 3 41.99 21.61 26.53
CA GLN A 3 40.76 22.37 26.45
C GLN A 3 39.72 21.63 25.58
N LEU A 4 38.51 21.42 26.10
CA LEU A 4 37.34 20.98 25.40
C LEU A 4 36.92 22.04 24.36
N ARG A 5 36.90 21.66 23.11
CA ARG A 5 36.33 22.48 22.03
C ARG A 5 34.80 22.43 22.11
N ASP A 6 34.23 23.60 22.14
CA ASP A 6 32.82 23.89 22.12
C ASP A 6 32.18 23.24 20.86
N SER A 7 31.27 22.29 21.05
CA SER A 7 30.49 21.70 19.98
C SER A 7 29.37 22.66 19.62
N GLY A 8 29.43 23.16 18.39
CA GLY A 8 28.48 24.11 17.83
C GLY A 8 27.04 23.69 18.02
N ASN A 9 26.29 24.59 18.58
CA ASN A 9 24.86 24.59 18.75
C ASN A 9 24.18 24.57 17.36
N HIS A 10 23.73 23.44 16.88
CA HIS A 10 22.78 23.36 15.79
C HIS A 10 21.42 23.86 16.30
N SER A 11 21.22 25.16 16.31
CA SER A 11 19.90 25.74 16.47
C SER A 11 19.06 25.36 15.23
N SER A 12 18.18 24.40 15.35
CA SER A 12 17.06 24.22 14.43
C SER A 12 16.27 25.55 14.47
N SER A 13 16.35 26.34 13.39
CA SER A 13 15.53 27.52 13.26
C SER A 13 14.06 27.11 13.34
N PRO A 14 13.26 27.67 14.25
CA PRO A 14 11.83 27.42 14.25
C PRO A 14 11.27 27.86 12.89
N LEU A 15 10.38 27.05 12.32
CA LEU A 15 9.62 27.44 11.13
C LEU A 15 8.98 28.81 11.39
N ASP A 16 9.11 29.71 10.43
CA ASP A 16 8.54 31.04 10.59
C ASP A 16 6.99 30.97 10.60
N ALA A 17 6.35 32.03 11.05
CA ALA A 17 4.89 32.08 11.17
C ALA A 17 4.17 32.00 9.81
N GLY A 18 4.83 32.35 8.71
CA GLY A 18 4.32 32.20 7.35
C GLY A 18 4.27 30.71 6.94
N THR A 19 5.35 29.98 7.17
CA THR A 19 5.46 28.53 6.94
C THR A 19 4.43 27.75 7.76
N LEU A 20 4.24 28.12 9.04
CA LEU A 20 3.22 27.49 9.89
C LEU A 20 1.79 27.73 9.36
N ARG A 21 1.49 28.95 8.90
CA ARG A 21 0.18 29.25 8.29
C ARG A 21 -0.06 28.46 7.02
N GLU A 22 0.95 28.32 6.18
CA GLU A 22 0.87 27.53 4.95
C GLU A 22 0.62 26.04 5.26
N VAL A 23 1.30 25.50 6.26
CA VAL A 23 1.06 24.11 6.73
C VAL A 23 -0.37 23.92 7.22
N HIS A 24 -0.92 24.85 7.98
CA HIS A 24 -2.29 24.76 8.50
C HIS A 24 -3.37 24.98 7.42
N SER A 25 -3.07 25.71 6.34
CA SER A 25 -4.01 25.92 5.24
C SER A 25 -3.97 24.82 4.19
N PHE A 26 -2.98 23.94 4.23
CA PHE A 26 -2.85 22.84 3.28
C PHE A 26 -3.83 21.71 3.57
N ALA A 27 -4.73 21.45 2.64
CA ALA A 27 -5.55 20.24 2.68
C ALA A 27 -4.66 19.01 2.47
N ARG A 28 -4.72 18.08 3.40
CA ARG A 28 -3.96 16.82 3.31
C ARG A 28 -4.59 15.94 2.23
N ILE A 29 -3.75 15.36 1.38
CA ILE A 29 -4.17 14.43 0.35
C ILE A 29 -3.37 13.14 0.52
N PHE A 30 -4.07 12.04 0.60
CA PHE A 30 -3.47 10.72 0.75
C PHE A 30 -4.37 9.64 0.15
N GLY A 31 -3.82 8.44 -0.05
CA GLY A 31 -4.53 7.28 -0.56
C GLY A 31 -3.88 5.99 -0.10
N ILE A 32 -4.59 4.88 -0.27
CA ILE A 32 -4.19 3.54 0.13
C ILE A 32 -4.18 2.64 -1.11
N GLU A 33 -3.16 1.82 -1.23
CA GLU A 33 -3.08 0.73 -2.22
C GLU A 33 -3.11 -0.60 -1.48
N THR A 34 -4.01 -1.49 -1.87
CA THR A 34 -4.11 -2.82 -1.27
C THR A 34 -4.01 -3.89 -2.35
N GLU A 35 -2.98 -4.71 -2.25
CA GLU A 35 -2.84 -5.95 -3.02
C GLU A 35 -3.53 -7.08 -2.28
N TYR A 36 -4.24 -7.93 -3.02
CA TYR A 36 -4.98 -9.06 -2.46
C TYR A 36 -4.37 -10.38 -2.88
N GLY A 37 -4.24 -11.29 -1.92
CA GLY A 37 -3.97 -12.71 -2.20
C GLY A 37 -5.23 -13.41 -2.72
N VAL A 38 -5.07 -14.38 -3.62
CA VAL A 38 -6.19 -15.14 -4.18
C VAL A 38 -5.87 -16.64 -4.12
N SER A 39 -6.86 -17.45 -3.76
CA SER A 39 -6.75 -18.90 -3.86
C SER A 39 -8.09 -19.55 -4.21
N VAL A 40 -8.06 -20.81 -4.64
CA VAL A 40 -9.24 -21.63 -4.92
C VAL A 40 -9.19 -22.92 -4.13
N THR A 41 -10.33 -23.29 -3.54
CA THR A 41 -10.52 -24.58 -2.90
C THR A 41 -11.71 -25.33 -3.51
N GLY A 42 -11.76 -26.66 -3.33
CA GLY A 42 -12.90 -27.47 -3.74
C GLY A 42 -13.08 -27.65 -5.26
N ALA A 43 -12.15 -27.17 -6.08
CA ALA A 43 -12.18 -27.39 -7.52
C ALA A 43 -11.81 -28.85 -7.87
N ASP A 44 -12.53 -29.42 -8.81
CA ASP A 44 -12.25 -30.79 -9.36
C ASP A 44 -11.11 -30.72 -10.39
N VAL A 45 -10.92 -29.57 -11.05
CA VAL A 45 -9.79 -29.25 -11.92
C VAL A 45 -8.95 -28.17 -11.26
N PRO A 46 -7.63 -28.34 -11.09
CA PRO A 46 -6.77 -27.33 -10.51
C PRO A 46 -6.86 -25.97 -11.22
N CYS A 47 -6.89 -24.90 -10.44
CA CYS A 47 -6.82 -23.52 -10.92
C CYS A 47 -5.86 -22.76 -10.02
N ASP A 48 -4.84 -22.18 -10.60
CA ASP A 48 -3.86 -21.38 -9.84
C ASP A 48 -4.35 -19.97 -9.53
N ALA A 49 -3.60 -19.27 -8.69
CA ALA A 49 -3.94 -17.92 -8.26
C ALA A 49 -3.97 -16.92 -9.44
N SER A 50 -3.03 -17.02 -10.39
CA SER A 50 -2.96 -16.15 -11.57
C SER A 50 -4.17 -16.34 -12.49
N GLN A 51 -4.55 -17.58 -12.75
CA GLN A 51 -5.75 -17.90 -13.54
C GLN A 51 -7.00 -17.35 -12.86
N THR A 52 -7.10 -17.51 -11.54
CA THR A 52 -8.22 -17.00 -10.76
C THR A 52 -8.29 -15.47 -10.78
N ALA A 53 -7.17 -14.79 -10.58
CA ALA A 53 -7.09 -13.34 -10.65
C ALA A 53 -7.49 -12.81 -12.04
N MET A 54 -7.01 -13.45 -13.11
CA MET A 54 -7.44 -13.13 -14.46
C MET A 54 -8.94 -13.34 -14.68
N MET A 55 -9.53 -14.39 -14.10
CA MET A 55 -10.98 -14.60 -14.15
C MET A 55 -11.74 -13.52 -13.37
N MET A 56 -11.24 -13.07 -12.22
CA MET A 56 -11.82 -11.94 -11.50
C MET A 56 -11.84 -10.68 -12.36
N PHE A 57 -10.80 -10.43 -13.13
CA PHE A 57 -10.67 -9.25 -13.98
C PHE A 57 -11.33 -9.34 -15.35
N GLN A 58 -11.90 -10.48 -15.73
CA GLN A 58 -12.60 -10.62 -17.02
C GLN A 58 -13.68 -9.55 -17.29
N PRO A 59 -14.57 -9.20 -16.34
CA PRO A 59 -15.54 -8.12 -16.54
C PRO A 59 -14.89 -6.77 -16.79
N ILE A 60 -13.79 -6.49 -16.08
CA ILE A 60 -13.01 -5.25 -16.22
C ILE A 60 -12.37 -5.18 -17.61
N VAL A 61 -11.71 -6.26 -18.03
CA VAL A 61 -11.09 -6.34 -19.36
C VAL A 61 -12.13 -6.24 -20.47
N ALA A 62 -13.31 -6.84 -20.29
CA ALA A 62 -14.39 -6.78 -21.28
C ALA A 62 -14.89 -5.34 -21.49
N SER A 63 -14.95 -4.52 -20.46
CA SER A 63 -15.42 -3.14 -20.53
C SER A 63 -14.31 -2.15 -20.88
N ALA A 64 -13.18 -2.21 -20.15
CA ALA A 64 -12.09 -1.24 -20.26
C ALA A 64 -10.97 -1.66 -21.24
N ARG A 65 -10.98 -2.91 -21.71
CA ARG A 65 -9.91 -3.50 -22.57
C ARG A 65 -8.52 -3.47 -21.93
N SER A 66 -8.47 -3.46 -20.61
CA SER A 66 -7.23 -3.38 -19.82
C SER A 66 -7.44 -4.05 -18.47
N THR A 67 -6.36 -4.62 -17.91
CA THR A 67 -6.30 -5.04 -16.51
C THR A 67 -5.92 -3.90 -15.58
N ASN A 68 -5.95 -2.67 -16.06
CA ASN A 68 -5.55 -1.47 -15.33
C ASN A 68 -6.49 -0.34 -15.74
N THR A 69 -7.43 0.00 -14.86
CA THR A 69 -8.49 0.98 -15.16
C THR A 69 -8.95 1.73 -13.92
N TYR A 70 -9.42 2.95 -14.13
CA TYR A 70 -10.17 3.70 -13.13
C TYR A 70 -11.64 3.29 -13.14
N ILE A 71 -12.25 3.30 -11.96
CA ILE A 71 -13.66 3.02 -11.76
C ILE A 71 -14.41 4.30 -11.34
N GLU A 72 -15.73 4.23 -11.24
CA GLU A 72 -16.62 5.40 -11.08
C GLU A 72 -16.33 6.26 -9.86
N ASN A 73 -15.84 5.68 -8.77
CA ASN A 73 -15.48 6.41 -7.55
C ASN A 73 -14.07 7.04 -7.58
N GLY A 74 -13.39 7.02 -8.73
CA GLY A 74 -12.05 7.55 -8.90
C GLY A 74 -10.93 6.60 -8.44
N SER A 75 -11.27 5.45 -7.87
CA SER A 75 -10.30 4.42 -7.51
C SER A 75 -9.80 3.65 -8.73
N ARG A 76 -8.67 2.98 -8.59
CA ARG A 76 -8.03 2.23 -9.67
C ARG A 76 -7.99 0.75 -9.34
N LEU A 77 -8.37 -0.07 -10.32
CA LEU A 77 -8.23 -1.53 -10.27
C LEU A 77 -7.13 -1.96 -11.24
N TYR A 78 -6.23 -2.83 -10.80
CA TYR A 78 -5.22 -3.41 -11.67
C TYR A 78 -4.71 -4.76 -11.15
N LEU A 79 -4.07 -5.52 -12.04
CA LEU A 79 -3.29 -6.70 -11.67
C LEU A 79 -1.83 -6.29 -11.56
N ASP A 80 -1.29 -6.36 -10.36
CA ASP A 80 0.12 -6.08 -10.12
C ASP A 80 1.02 -7.28 -10.44
N VAL A 81 2.33 -7.09 -10.31
CA VAL A 81 3.35 -8.12 -10.51
C VAL A 81 3.05 -9.33 -9.62
N GLY A 82 3.04 -10.53 -10.20
CA GLY A 82 2.63 -11.74 -9.51
C GLY A 82 1.13 -12.04 -9.62
N SER A 83 0.39 -11.26 -10.41
CA SER A 83 -1.06 -11.40 -10.62
C SER A 83 -1.89 -11.17 -9.35
N HIS A 84 -1.42 -10.30 -8.47
CA HIS A 84 -2.20 -9.84 -7.33
C HIS A 84 -3.25 -8.83 -7.79
N PRO A 85 -4.56 -9.07 -7.55
CA PRO A 85 -5.56 -8.03 -7.70
C PRO A 85 -5.24 -6.87 -6.76
N GLU A 86 -5.20 -5.66 -7.28
CA GLU A 86 -4.90 -4.48 -6.50
C GLU A 86 -5.98 -3.42 -6.66
N TYR A 87 -6.29 -2.79 -5.54
CA TYR A 87 -7.19 -1.66 -5.45
C TYR A 87 -6.45 -0.46 -4.85
N ALA A 88 -6.27 0.58 -5.67
CA ALA A 88 -5.77 1.86 -5.21
C ALA A 88 -6.95 2.82 -5.02
N THR A 89 -7.12 3.36 -3.82
CA THR A 89 -8.22 4.28 -3.51
C THR A 89 -8.11 5.56 -4.34
N SER A 90 -9.25 6.24 -4.52
CA SER A 90 -9.21 7.66 -4.86
C SER A 90 -8.52 8.46 -3.74
N GLU A 91 -8.14 9.71 -4.06
CA GLU A 91 -7.57 10.61 -3.07
C GLU A 91 -8.59 10.91 -1.96
N ALA A 92 -8.09 10.90 -0.72
CA ALA A 92 -8.84 11.27 0.47
C ALA A 92 -8.22 12.50 1.14
N CYS A 93 -9.05 13.32 1.75
CA CYS A 93 -8.63 14.50 2.51
C CYS A 93 -8.74 14.30 4.02
N ASP A 94 -9.48 13.30 4.45
CA ASP A 94 -9.66 12.95 5.85
C ASP A 94 -9.68 11.43 6.07
N PRO A 95 -9.47 10.95 7.31
CA PRO A 95 -9.41 9.52 7.61
C PRO A 95 -10.73 8.76 7.37
N MET A 96 -11.88 9.42 7.46
CA MET A 96 -13.18 8.76 7.27
C MET A 96 -13.44 8.49 5.80
N ASP A 97 -13.07 9.43 4.93
CA ASP A 97 -13.11 9.25 3.48
C ASP A 97 -12.19 8.10 3.07
N ALA A 98 -10.94 8.07 3.57
CA ALA A 98 -10.01 6.99 3.29
C ALA A 98 -10.55 5.62 3.73
N LEU A 99 -11.13 5.52 4.93
CA LEU A 99 -11.76 4.31 5.43
C LEU A 99 -12.92 3.87 4.54
N ALA A 100 -13.78 4.81 4.14
CA ALA A 100 -14.94 4.51 3.31
C ALA A 100 -14.53 3.98 1.93
N VAL A 101 -13.51 4.59 1.30
CA VAL A 101 -13.05 4.18 -0.04
C VAL A 101 -12.26 2.87 0.03
N ASP A 102 -11.48 2.62 1.08
CA ASP A 102 -10.81 1.32 1.30
C ASP A 102 -11.86 0.20 1.51
N ALA A 103 -12.87 0.42 2.34
CA ALA A 103 -13.97 -0.52 2.53
C ALA A 103 -14.78 -0.78 1.24
N ALA A 104 -14.95 0.25 0.40
CA ALA A 104 -15.56 0.08 -0.92
C ALA A 104 -14.71 -0.84 -1.81
N GLY A 105 -13.38 -0.78 -1.72
CA GLY A 105 -12.47 -1.68 -2.42
C GLY A 105 -12.66 -3.15 -2.03
N GLU A 106 -12.87 -3.44 -0.76
CA GLU A 106 -13.19 -4.80 -0.29
C GLU A 106 -14.49 -5.34 -0.91
N LEU A 107 -15.52 -4.49 -1.01
CA LEU A 107 -16.79 -4.86 -1.67
C LEU A 107 -16.59 -5.13 -3.15
N VAL A 108 -15.84 -4.31 -3.86
CA VAL A 108 -15.51 -4.51 -5.28
C VAL A 108 -14.75 -5.83 -5.48
N MET A 109 -13.72 -6.09 -4.68
CA MET A 109 -12.96 -7.35 -4.77
C MET A 109 -13.81 -8.57 -4.46
N ARG A 110 -14.70 -8.48 -3.46
CA ARG A 110 -15.67 -9.54 -3.16
C ARG A 110 -16.56 -9.84 -4.36
N ASP A 111 -17.11 -8.82 -4.99
CA ASP A 111 -18.05 -8.99 -6.10
C ASP A 111 -17.35 -9.57 -7.33
N LEU A 112 -16.13 -9.14 -7.63
CA LEU A 112 -15.28 -9.75 -8.67
C LEU A 112 -14.97 -11.22 -8.36
N ALA A 113 -14.69 -11.56 -7.10
CA ALA A 113 -14.43 -12.93 -6.69
C ALA A 113 -15.67 -13.83 -6.81
N LEU A 114 -16.85 -13.34 -6.41
CA LEU A 114 -18.09 -14.07 -6.52
C LEU A 114 -18.48 -14.34 -7.97
N ASP A 115 -18.27 -13.36 -8.86
CA ASP A 115 -18.50 -13.51 -10.29
C ASP A 115 -17.50 -14.52 -10.92
N ALA A 116 -16.21 -14.43 -10.58
CA ALA A 116 -15.22 -15.41 -10.99
C ALA A 116 -15.55 -16.83 -10.48
N GLN A 117 -16.03 -16.95 -9.24
CA GLN A 117 -16.44 -18.22 -8.66
C GLN A 117 -17.58 -18.89 -9.44
N GLN A 118 -18.55 -18.12 -9.91
CA GLN A 118 -19.64 -18.67 -10.75
C GLN A 118 -19.09 -19.27 -12.05
N ARG A 119 -18.15 -18.60 -12.70
CA ARG A 119 -17.49 -19.10 -13.92
C ARG A 119 -16.62 -20.31 -13.65
N LEU A 120 -15.86 -20.29 -12.56
CA LEU A 120 -15.05 -21.44 -12.12
C LEU A 120 -15.91 -22.68 -11.86
N ARG A 121 -17.05 -22.53 -11.21
CA ARG A 121 -17.97 -23.66 -10.94
C ARG A 121 -18.47 -24.32 -12.20
N ALA A 122 -18.63 -23.58 -13.28
CA ALA A 122 -19.05 -24.13 -14.56
C ALA A 122 -17.96 -24.95 -15.26
N THR A 123 -16.70 -24.69 -14.99
CA THR A 123 -15.56 -25.28 -15.73
C THR A 123 -14.63 -26.13 -14.86
N HIS A 124 -14.54 -25.86 -13.57
CA HIS A 124 -13.60 -26.49 -12.64
C HIS A 124 -14.28 -27.31 -11.52
N GLY A 125 -15.61 -27.40 -11.55
CA GLY A 125 -16.39 -28.20 -10.61
C GLY A 125 -17.27 -27.37 -9.68
N PRO A 126 -18.45 -27.91 -9.31
CA PRO A 126 -19.52 -27.13 -8.65
C PRO A 126 -19.17 -26.69 -7.22
N ARG A 127 -18.12 -27.25 -6.62
CA ARG A 127 -17.66 -26.90 -5.28
C ARG A 127 -16.52 -25.88 -5.27
N ALA A 128 -16.06 -25.43 -6.44
CA ALA A 128 -15.00 -24.43 -6.52
C ALA A 128 -15.39 -23.17 -5.74
N THR A 129 -14.50 -22.73 -4.86
CA THR A 129 -14.68 -21.56 -4.02
C THR A 129 -13.45 -20.67 -4.13
N VAL A 130 -13.67 -19.41 -4.50
CA VAL A 130 -12.62 -18.39 -4.58
C VAL A 130 -12.48 -17.72 -3.22
N HIS A 131 -11.26 -17.61 -2.74
CA HIS A 131 -10.89 -16.91 -1.53
C HIS A 131 -10.05 -15.70 -1.89
N VAL A 132 -10.35 -14.56 -1.27
CA VAL A 132 -9.59 -13.31 -1.39
C VAL A 132 -9.08 -12.94 0.00
N PHE A 133 -7.80 -12.65 0.10
CA PHE A 133 -7.12 -12.36 1.37
C PHE A 133 -6.55 -10.95 1.36
N LYS A 134 -6.84 -10.20 2.39
CA LYS A 134 -6.23 -8.90 2.68
C LYS A 134 -5.13 -9.11 3.72
N ASN A 135 -4.09 -9.83 3.34
CA ASN A 135 -2.88 -10.08 4.14
C ASN A 135 -1.65 -9.77 3.27
N ASN A 136 -0.46 -9.78 3.85
CA ASN A 136 0.74 -9.31 3.15
C ASN A 136 1.78 -10.40 2.87
N VAL A 137 1.48 -11.65 3.22
CA VAL A 137 2.40 -12.79 3.03
C VAL A 137 1.61 -14.04 2.72
N ASP A 138 1.99 -14.78 1.70
CA ASP A 138 1.44 -16.10 1.39
C ASP A 138 2.22 -17.23 2.09
N SER A 139 1.72 -18.46 1.95
CA SER A 139 2.36 -19.66 2.52
C SER A 139 3.68 -20.06 1.84
N ALA A 140 3.98 -19.51 0.67
CA ALA A 140 5.23 -19.71 -0.04
C ALA A 140 6.30 -18.67 0.32
N GLY A 141 5.94 -17.69 1.16
CA GLY A 141 6.84 -16.62 1.58
C GLY A 141 6.92 -15.44 0.63
N HIS A 142 5.99 -15.32 -0.33
CA HIS A 142 5.90 -14.11 -1.14
C HIS A 142 5.20 -13.01 -0.33
N SER A 143 5.76 -11.79 -0.41
CA SER A 143 5.17 -10.62 0.22
C SER A 143 4.52 -9.73 -0.83
N PHE A 144 3.33 -9.23 -0.51
CA PHE A 144 2.58 -8.27 -1.31
C PHE A 144 2.05 -7.13 -0.43
N GLY A 145 1.66 -6.00 -1.05
CA GLY A 145 1.62 -4.72 -0.38
C GLY A 145 0.27 -4.32 0.21
N CYS A 146 0.38 -3.51 1.24
CA CYS A 146 -0.61 -2.50 1.58
C CYS A 146 0.19 -1.21 1.74
N HIS A 147 0.00 -0.27 0.82
CA HIS A 147 0.82 0.93 0.72
C HIS A 147 0.00 2.17 1.06
N GLU A 148 0.68 3.17 1.62
CA GLU A 148 0.09 4.47 1.87
C GLU A 148 0.81 5.52 1.02
N ASN A 149 0.07 6.41 0.39
CA ASN A 149 0.60 7.49 -0.42
C ASN A 149 0.20 8.83 0.20
N TYR A 150 1.17 9.69 0.44
CA TYR A 150 0.96 11.01 1.02
C TYR A 150 1.52 12.10 0.12
N LEU A 151 0.72 13.11 -0.20
CA LEU A 151 1.19 14.29 -0.89
C LEU A 151 1.80 15.26 0.12
N VAL A 152 3.09 15.53 -0.01
CA VAL A 152 3.87 16.35 0.93
C VAL A 152 4.46 17.55 0.20
N ARG A 153 4.43 18.72 0.85
CA ARG A 153 5.10 19.93 0.33
C ARG A 153 6.61 19.76 0.26
N ARG A 154 7.23 20.24 -0.84
CA ARG A 154 8.68 20.13 -1.04
C ARG A 154 9.51 20.94 -0.07
N PHE A 155 8.94 21.94 0.57
CA PHE A 155 9.67 22.66 1.61
C PHE A 155 9.90 21.84 2.90
N VAL A 156 9.19 20.71 3.07
CA VAL A 156 9.49 19.74 4.13
C VAL A 156 10.74 18.95 3.74
N PRO A 157 11.87 19.10 4.45
CA PRO A 157 13.10 18.39 4.12
C PRO A 157 12.95 16.87 4.28
N LEU A 158 13.70 16.09 3.52
CA LEU A 158 13.67 14.62 3.63
C LEU A 158 14.21 14.11 4.97
N ASP A 159 15.19 14.81 5.53
CA ASP A 159 15.76 14.45 6.84
C ASP A 159 14.72 14.62 7.97
N VAL A 160 13.81 15.58 7.88
CA VAL A 160 12.67 15.69 8.82
C VAL A 160 11.76 14.48 8.69
N ILE A 161 11.45 14.04 7.46
CA ILE A 161 10.66 12.84 7.22
C ILE A 161 11.34 11.61 7.83
N GLU A 162 12.65 11.45 7.64
CA GLU A 162 13.41 10.34 8.20
C GLU A 162 13.39 10.36 9.73
N HIS A 163 13.65 11.51 10.35
CA HIS A 163 13.77 11.61 11.81
C HIS A 163 12.42 11.58 12.55
N GLU A 164 11.34 12.02 11.92
CA GLU A 164 10.03 12.12 12.57
C GLU A 164 9.09 10.96 12.16
N LEU A 165 9.04 10.62 10.86
CA LEU A 165 8.10 9.63 10.36
C LEU A 165 8.56 8.20 10.61
N LEU A 166 9.84 7.86 10.39
CA LEU A 166 10.32 6.49 10.55
C LEU A 166 10.13 5.94 11.96
N PRO A 167 10.47 6.66 13.04
CA PRO A 167 10.19 6.17 14.39
C PRO A 167 8.71 5.88 14.62
N PHE A 168 7.83 6.72 14.08
CA PHE A 168 6.38 6.48 14.14
C PHE A 168 5.98 5.23 13.37
N LEU A 169 6.44 5.06 12.13
CA LEU A 169 6.12 3.88 11.31
C LEU A 169 6.55 2.57 11.97
N ILE A 170 7.71 2.57 12.63
CA ILE A 170 8.22 1.41 13.37
C ILE A 170 7.36 1.16 14.62
N THR A 171 7.12 2.18 15.42
CA THR A 171 6.45 2.02 16.71
C THR A 171 4.95 1.79 16.58
N ARG A 172 4.28 2.30 15.54
CA ARG A 172 2.85 2.05 15.30
C ARG A 172 2.53 0.57 15.16
N GLN A 173 3.49 -0.26 14.73
CA GLN A 173 3.31 -1.70 14.60
C GLN A 173 2.95 -2.38 15.94
N LEU A 174 3.30 -1.79 17.06
CA LEU A 174 2.94 -2.31 18.38
C LEU A 174 1.42 -2.36 18.63
N PHE A 175 0.64 -1.50 17.96
CA PHE A 175 -0.81 -1.41 18.15
C PHE A 175 -1.62 -1.52 16.85
N THR A 176 -1.00 -1.36 15.68
CA THR A 176 -1.67 -1.50 14.37
C THR A 176 -1.14 -2.67 13.55
N GLY A 177 -0.08 -3.35 14.01
CA GLY A 177 0.49 -4.49 13.30
C GLY A 177 -0.54 -5.61 13.14
N ALA A 178 -0.70 -6.11 11.91
CA ALA A 178 -1.67 -7.16 11.60
C ALA A 178 -1.28 -8.54 12.16
N GLY A 179 -0.01 -8.72 12.50
CA GLY A 179 0.52 -9.96 13.05
C GLY A 179 0.56 -11.12 12.05
N ARG A 180 1.43 -12.08 12.30
CA ARG A 180 1.43 -13.37 11.61
C ARG A 180 1.95 -14.48 12.50
N VAL A 181 1.55 -15.71 12.20
CA VAL A 181 2.12 -16.92 12.81
C VAL A 181 3.15 -17.50 11.86
N THR A 182 4.34 -17.79 12.37
CA THR A 182 5.44 -18.44 11.66
C THR A 182 5.83 -19.74 12.37
N GLU A 183 6.72 -20.52 11.80
CA GLU A 183 7.25 -21.72 12.46
C GLU A 183 7.98 -21.39 13.77
N SER A 184 8.59 -20.20 13.87
CA SER A 184 9.32 -19.73 15.06
C SER A 184 8.41 -19.05 16.10
N GLY A 185 7.13 -18.83 15.82
CA GLY A 185 6.17 -18.21 16.73
C GLY A 185 5.38 -17.06 16.13
N PHE A 186 4.79 -16.23 16.99
CA PHE A 186 3.99 -15.08 16.59
C PHE A 186 4.88 -13.85 16.41
N GLN A 187 4.64 -13.13 15.31
CA GLN A 187 5.24 -11.83 15.01
C GLN A 187 4.14 -10.75 14.97
N ILE A 188 4.43 -9.55 15.47
CA ILE A 188 3.45 -8.45 15.52
C ILE A 188 3.22 -7.79 14.15
N THR A 189 4.14 -7.99 13.19
CA THR A 189 4.04 -7.43 11.83
C THR A 189 3.99 -8.55 10.80
N GLN A 190 3.46 -8.27 9.62
CA GLN A 190 3.53 -9.19 8.50
C GLN A 190 4.77 -8.97 7.61
N ARG A 191 5.26 -7.73 7.53
CA ARG A 191 6.24 -7.32 6.51
C ARG A 191 7.63 -6.98 7.04
N ALA A 192 7.86 -6.89 8.35
CA ALA A 192 9.14 -6.44 8.89
C ALA A 192 10.36 -7.22 8.34
N ASP A 193 10.23 -8.53 8.16
CA ASP A 193 11.30 -9.37 7.63
C ASP A 193 11.60 -9.16 6.13
N PHE A 194 10.76 -8.40 5.42
CA PHE A 194 10.89 -8.12 3.99
C PHE A 194 11.39 -6.70 3.70
N LEU A 195 11.61 -5.91 4.74
CA LEU A 195 12.07 -4.52 4.62
C LEU A 195 13.59 -4.49 4.79
N ASP A 196 14.29 -3.99 3.76
CA ASP A 196 15.75 -4.00 3.70
C ASP A 196 16.35 -2.64 4.08
N GLU A 197 15.63 -1.55 3.85
CA GLU A 197 16.10 -0.19 4.01
C GLU A 197 15.04 0.70 4.67
N ALA A 198 15.48 1.75 5.34
CA ALA A 198 14.57 2.73 5.92
C ALA A 198 13.95 3.63 4.85
N VAL A 199 14.78 4.23 3.99
CA VAL A 199 14.39 5.14 2.92
C VAL A 199 15.22 4.84 1.68
N SER A 200 14.58 4.72 0.51
CA SER A 200 15.28 4.50 -0.75
C SER A 200 14.40 4.92 -1.94
N SER A 201 15.02 5.28 -3.05
CA SER A 201 14.33 5.46 -4.33
C SER A 201 14.29 4.18 -5.19
N ALA A 202 14.95 3.11 -4.75
CA ALA A 202 14.95 1.83 -5.44
C ALA A 202 13.59 1.14 -5.33
N THR A 203 13.12 0.55 -6.44
CA THR A 203 11.81 -0.13 -6.47
C THR A 203 11.93 -1.63 -6.68
N THR A 204 13.07 -2.10 -7.19
CA THR A 204 13.24 -3.51 -7.61
C THR A 204 14.34 -4.26 -6.88
N ARG A 205 15.27 -3.56 -6.24
CA ARG A 205 16.44 -4.15 -5.58
C ARG A 205 16.34 -4.18 -4.05
N SER A 206 15.57 -3.26 -3.49
CA SER A 206 15.33 -3.18 -2.04
C SER A 206 13.88 -2.80 -1.79
N ARG A 207 13.39 -3.15 -0.59
CA ARG A 207 12.07 -2.77 -0.10
C ARG A 207 12.26 -1.79 1.06
N PRO A 208 12.26 -0.48 0.78
CA PRO A 208 12.37 0.52 1.84
C PRO A 208 11.04 0.67 2.58
N MET A 209 11.08 1.14 3.83
CA MET A 209 9.87 1.52 4.56
C MET A 209 9.18 2.73 3.89
N VAL A 210 9.99 3.68 3.40
CA VAL A 210 9.51 4.83 2.63
C VAL A 210 10.26 4.87 1.30
N ASN A 211 9.50 4.80 0.20
CA ASN A 211 10.04 4.95 -1.13
C ASN A 211 9.92 6.43 -1.56
N THR A 212 11.05 6.99 -1.97
CA THR A 212 11.17 8.39 -2.39
C THR A 212 11.23 8.58 -3.90
N ARG A 213 10.71 7.61 -4.67
CA ARG A 213 10.69 7.68 -6.15
C ARG A 213 10.03 8.95 -6.67
N ASP A 214 9.22 9.58 -5.85
CA ASP A 214 8.54 10.84 -6.15
C ASP A 214 7.42 10.68 -7.16
N GLU A 215 7.02 11.13 -8.09
CA GLU A 215 5.84 10.98 -8.99
C GLU A 215 4.55 11.45 -8.27
N PRO A 216 4.46 12.75 -7.95
CA PRO A 216 3.38 13.24 -7.08
C PRO A 216 2.01 13.25 -7.75
N HIS A 217 1.88 13.10 -9.08
CA HIS A 217 0.66 13.33 -9.85
C HIS A 217 -0.01 14.69 -9.55
N ALA A 218 0.79 15.67 -9.17
CA ALA A 218 0.45 17.04 -8.84
C ALA A 218 1.57 17.96 -9.34
N ASP A 219 1.53 19.25 -9.00
CA ASP A 219 2.62 20.17 -9.32
C ASP A 219 3.95 19.67 -8.71
N PRO A 220 4.91 19.20 -9.54
CA PRO A 220 6.15 18.60 -9.05
C PRO A 220 7.11 19.61 -8.41
N ASP A 221 6.93 20.91 -8.65
CA ASP A 221 7.76 21.95 -8.03
C ASP A 221 7.30 22.23 -6.60
N ALA A 222 6.01 22.06 -6.31
CA ALA A 222 5.41 22.32 -5.00
C ALA A 222 5.31 21.07 -4.13
N PHE A 223 5.17 19.87 -4.71
CA PHE A 223 4.82 18.64 -3.99
C PHE A 223 5.75 17.49 -4.32
N ARG A 224 5.82 16.53 -3.39
CA ARG A 224 6.35 15.19 -3.58
C ARG A 224 5.37 14.14 -3.06
N ARG A 225 5.43 12.94 -3.60
CA ARG A 225 4.74 11.79 -3.05
C ARG A 225 5.66 11.05 -2.07
N LEU A 226 5.16 10.80 -0.86
CA LEU A 226 5.74 9.77 0.01
C LEU A 226 4.96 8.49 -0.21
N HIS A 227 5.67 7.45 -0.58
CA HIS A 227 5.12 6.11 -0.75
C HIS A 227 5.62 5.23 0.39
N VAL A 228 4.73 4.92 1.32
CA VAL A 228 5.00 4.11 2.52
C VAL A 228 4.62 2.67 2.22
N ILE A 229 5.56 1.74 2.41
CA ILE A 229 5.42 0.33 2.03
C ILE A 229 5.44 -0.63 3.24
N ILE A 230 5.39 -0.13 4.44
CA ILE A 230 5.48 -0.89 5.69
C ILE A 230 4.15 -1.51 6.11
#